data_faf211f107e23fcc5aa948e2d7533a84
#
_entry.id   faf211f107e23fcc5aa948e2d7533a84
#
_cell.length_a   1.000
_cell.length_b   1.000
_cell.length_c   1.000
_cell.angle_alpha   90.00
_cell.angle_beta   90.00
_cell.angle_gamma   90.00
#
_symmetry.space_group_name_H-M   'P 1'
#
loop_
_entity.id
_entity.type
_entity.pdbx_description
1 polymer ?
#
loop_
_entity_poly.entity_id
_entity_poly.type
_entity_poly.pdbx_seq_one_letter_code
_entity_poly.pdbx_strand_id
1 'polypeptide(L)'
;ELAVKKSGMRLEDVDYINTHGTATPPGDIAETNAIKRVFGELAYGININSTKSMTGHLLGAAGSVEFVAVVLSVMNDIIPPTINYEKPDPECDLNYTPNTAVRREVRFALSNSFGFGGHNATLAVRKFTEM
;
A
#
# COMPACT_ATOMS: atom_id res chain seq x y z
N GLU A 1 8.57 -5.81 -6.27
CA GLU A 1 9.24 -5.80 -7.58
C GLU A 1 8.59 -6.77 -8.57
N LEU A 2 8.52 -8.08 -8.27
CA LEU A 2 7.97 -9.09 -9.18
C LEU A 2 6.53 -8.81 -9.62
N ALA A 3 5.66 -8.31 -8.73
CA ALA A 3 4.28 -7.99 -9.05
C ALA A 3 4.20 -6.85 -10.09
N VAL A 4 4.99 -5.79 -9.91
CA VAL A 4 5.08 -4.68 -10.88
C VAL A 4 5.60 -5.18 -12.22
N LYS A 5 6.69 -5.93 -12.22
CA LYS A 5 7.27 -6.49 -13.45
C LYS A 5 6.27 -7.39 -14.22
N LYS A 6 5.55 -8.27 -13.50
CA LYS A 6 4.57 -9.18 -14.11
C LYS A 6 3.30 -8.48 -14.60
N SER A 7 2.94 -7.35 -14.03
CA SER A 7 1.77 -6.57 -14.44
C SER A 7 2.02 -5.74 -15.71
N GLY A 8 3.28 -5.66 -16.19
CA GLY A 8 3.66 -4.80 -17.31
C GLY A 8 3.69 -3.31 -16.95
N MET A 9 3.60 -2.97 -15.66
CA MET A 9 3.69 -1.61 -15.15
C MET A 9 5.14 -1.22 -14.93
N ARG A 10 5.41 0.08 -14.94
CA ARG A 10 6.70 0.66 -14.52
C ARG A 10 6.59 1.11 -13.07
N LEU A 11 7.72 1.23 -12.37
CA LEU A 11 7.74 1.68 -10.96
C LEU A 11 7.15 3.09 -10.81
N GLU A 12 7.42 3.98 -11.76
CA GLU A 12 6.92 5.35 -11.77
C GLU A 12 5.42 5.48 -12.02
N ASP A 13 4.75 4.41 -12.43
CA ASP A 13 3.30 4.41 -12.67
C ASP A 13 2.51 4.10 -11.39
N VAL A 14 3.18 3.65 -10.31
CA VAL A 14 2.52 3.27 -9.05
C VAL A 14 2.16 4.51 -8.23
N ASP A 15 0.87 4.73 -8.05
CA ASP A 15 0.32 5.87 -7.32
C ASP A 15 0.02 5.56 -5.85
N TYR A 16 -0.29 4.29 -5.52
CA TYR A 16 -0.77 3.88 -4.21
C TYR A 16 -0.29 2.48 -3.81
N ILE A 17 0.05 2.32 -2.53
CA ILE A 17 0.38 1.03 -1.91
C ILE A 17 -0.42 0.87 -0.62
N ASN A 18 -1.29 -0.16 -0.57
CA ASN A 18 -1.85 -0.66 0.68
C ASN A 18 -0.86 -1.67 1.26
N THR A 19 -0.27 -1.34 2.39
CA THR A 19 0.76 -2.16 3.05
C THR A 19 0.15 -3.29 3.86
N HIS A 20 0.96 -4.29 4.18
CA HIS A 20 0.61 -5.24 5.22
C HIS A 20 0.46 -4.52 6.56
N GLY A 21 1.38 -3.65 6.94
CA GLY A 21 1.26 -2.61 7.95
C GLY A 21 0.47 -3.00 9.21
N THR A 22 1.05 -3.90 10.03
CA THR A 22 0.36 -4.46 11.22
C THR A 22 0.62 -3.67 12.51
N ALA A 23 1.28 -2.51 12.44
CA ALA A 23 1.70 -1.69 13.57
C ALA A 23 2.66 -2.44 14.53
N THR A 24 3.48 -3.33 13.99
CA THR A 24 4.60 -3.92 14.72
C THR A 24 5.89 -3.21 14.31
N PRO A 25 6.69 -2.65 15.26
CA PRO A 25 7.86 -1.87 14.88
C PRO A 25 8.80 -2.57 13.88
N PRO A 26 9.23 -3.83 14.08
CA PRO A 26 10.10 -4.49 13.11
C PRO A 26 9.42 -4.75 11.76
N GLY A 27 8.11 -4.98 11.74
CA GLY A 27 7.35 -5.24 10.51
C GLY A 27 7.21 -3.99 9.65
N ASP A 28 6.80 -2.88 10.24
CA ASP A 28 6.54 -1.64 9.52
C ASP A 28 7.86 -1.02 9.02
N ILE A 29 8.93 -1.08 9.81
CA ILE A 29 10.28 -0.65 9.39
C ILE A 29 10.78 -1.52 8.22
N ALA A 30 10.63 -2.83 8.32
CA ALA A 30 11.07 -3.75 7.26
C ALA A 30 10.30 -3.51 5.95
N GLU A 31 8.98 -3.28 6.01
CA GLU A 31 8.17 -2.97 4.84
C GLU A 31 8.52 -1.62 4.23
N THR A 32 8.74 -0.58 5.07
CA THR A 32 9.25 0.74 4.64
C THR A 32 10.56 0.61 3.87
N ASN A 33 11.53 -0.11 4.45
CA ASN A 33 12.82 -0.33 3.80
C ASN A 33 12.70 -1.12 2.50
N ALA A 34 11.79 -2.10 2.43
CA ALA A 34 11.54 -2.86 1.22
C ALA A 34 10.93 -1.99 0.11
N ILE A 35 10.00 -1.09 0.46
CA ILE A 35 9.44 -0.11 -0.49
C ILE A 35 10.52 0.83 -1.00
N LYS A 36 11.32 1.43 -0.11
CA LYS A 36 12.45 2.29 -0.49
C LYS A 36 13.45 1.57 -1.39
N ARG A 37 13.77 0.33 -1.09
CA ARG A 37 14.70 -0.46 -1.90
C ARG A 37 14.20 -0.72 -3.31
N VAL A 38 12.91 -0.91 -3.50
CA VAL A 38 12.29 -1.19 -4.81
C VAL A 38 12.08 0.08 -5.62
N PHE A 39 11.58 1.15 -4.99
CA PHE A 39 11.14 2.38 -5.66
C PHE A 39 12.17 3.51 -5.63
N GLY A 40 13.21 3.43 -4.78
CA GLY A 40 14.18 4.52 -4.62
C GLY A 40 13.49 5.83 -4.24
N GLU A 41 13.87 6.92 -4.89
CA GLU A 41 13.28 8.25 -4.68
C GLU A 41 11.79 8.33 -5.03
N LEU A 42 11.31 7.47 -5.92
CA LEU A 42 9.87 7.40 -6.26
C LEU A 42 8.99 7.05 -5.06
N ALA A 43 9.53 6.33 -4.06
CA ALA A 43 8.80 5.93 -2.87
C ALA A 43 8.16 7.11 -2.13
N TYR A 44 8.81 8.27 -2.13
CA TYR A 44 8.35 9.47 -1.45
C TYR A 44 7.16 10.16 -2.14
N GLY A 45 6.94 9.87 -3.43
CA GLY A 45 5.80 10.38 -4.21
C GLY A 45 4.56 9.47 -4.17
N ILE A 46 4.70 8.24 -3.66
CA ILE A 46 3.62 7.26 -3.58
C ILE A 46 2.82 7.49 -2.29
N ASN A 47 1.49 7.49 -2.39
CA ASN A 47 0.66 7.40 -1.19
C ASN A 47 0.65 5.97 -0.67
N ILE A 48 0.93 5.82 0.61
CA ILE A 48 0.95 4.54 1.31
C ILE A 48 -0.10 4.58 2.41
N ASN A 49 -0.74 3.47 2.72
CA ASN A 49 -1.54 3.33 3.93
C ASN A 49 -1.57 1.90 4.45
N SER A 50 -2.07 1.73 5.66
CA SER A 50 -2.58 0.45 6.14
C SER A 50 -4.05 0.58 6.48
N THR A 51 -4.92 -0.07 5.70
CA THR A 51 -6.35 -0.16 6.00
C THR A 51 -6.63 -0.92 7.29
N LYS A 52 -5.66 -1.68 7.80
CA LYS A 52 -5.76 -2.33 9.12
C LYS A 52 -5.92 -1.33 10.27
N SER A 53 -5.51 -0.08 10.09
CA SER A 53 -5.78 0.98 11.06
C SER A 53 -7.29 1.20 11.30
N MET A 54 -8.13 0.88 10.30
CA MET A 54 -9.59 1.02 10.35
C MET A 54 -10.30 -0.32 10.60
N THR A 55 -9.83 -1.41 9.99
CA THR A 55 -10.52 -2.71 10.00
C THR A 55 -9.99 -3.69 11.05
N GLY A 56 -8.82 -3.42 11.61
CA GLY A 56 -8.05 -4.43 12.32
C GLY A 56 -7.43 -5.48 11.39
N HIS A 57 -6.68 -6.41 11.96
CA HIS A 57 -6.08 -7.50 11.20
C HIS A 57 -7.05 -8.70 11.10
N LEU A 58 -7.63 -8.90 9.94
CA LEU A 58 -8.65 -9.94 9.67
C LEU A 58 -8.04 -11.32 9.35
N LEU A 59 -6.77 -11.53 9.65
CA LEU A 59 -6.05 -12.79 9.42
C LEU A 59 -6.23 -13.31 7.98
N GLY A 60 -6.81 -14.48 7.80
CA GLY A 60 -7.03 -15.08 6.48
C GLY A 60 -7.92 -14.27 5.54
N ALA A 61 -8.78 -13.37 6.07
CA ALA A 61 -9.63 -12.49 5.27
C ALA A 61 -8.97 -11.13 4.95
N ALA A 62 -7.86 -10.78 5.61
CA ALA A 62 -7.23 -9.47 5.49
C ALA A 62 -6.93 -9.11 4.04
N GLY A 63 -6.23 -9.97 3.32
CA GLY A 63 -5.85 -9.70 1.93
C GLY A 63 -7.02 -9.49 0.98
N SER A 64 -8.13 -10.19 1.18
CA SER A 64 -9.34 -10.04 0.35
C SER A 64 -10.05 -8.71 0.62
N VAL A 65 -10.20 -8.33 1.89
CA VAL A 65 -10.84 -7.06 2.26
C VAL A 65 -9.97 -5.86 1.83
N GLU A 66 -8.68 -5.96 2.02
CA GLU A 66 -7.70 -4.93 1.58
C GLU A 66 -7.69 -4.80 0.06
N PHE A 67 -7.77 -5.90 -0.67
CA PHE A 67 -7.88 -5.87 -2.12
C PHE A 67 -9.13 -5.14 -2.61
N VAL A 68 -10.29 -5.38 -1.98
CA VAL A 68 -11.53 -4.64 -2.27
C VAL A 68 -11.33 -3.13 -2.04
N ALA A 69 -10.71 -2.75 -0.92
CA ALA A 69 -10.41 -1.34 -0.63
C ALA A 69 -9.52 -0.71 -1.71
N VAL A 70 -8.49 -1.43 -2.16
CA VAL A 70 -7.59 -0.98 -3.24
C VAL A 70 -8.34 -0.82 -4.58
N VAL A 71 -9.19 -1.78 -4.94
CA VAL A 71 -10.02 -1.69 -6.16
C VAL A 71 -10.93 -0.46 -6.09
N LEU A 72 -11.59 -0.24 -4.96
CA LEU A 72 -12.44 0.95 -4.77
C LEU A 72 -11.64 2.25 -4.84
N SER A 73 -10.41 2.25 -4.32
CA SER A 73 -9.52 3.42 -4.42
C SER A 73 -9.17 3.76 -5.86
N VAL A 74 -8.84 2.75 -6.68
CA VAL A 74 -8.57 2.91 -8.10
C VAL A 74 -9.82 3.38 -8.88
N MET A 75 -10.99 2.87 -8.53
CA MET A 75 -12.25 3.22 -9.19
C MET A 75 -12.69 4.67 -8.90
N ASN A 76 -12.46 5.14 -7.68
CA ASN A 76 -13.01 6.42 -7.19
C ASN A 76 -11.97 7.54 -7.06
N ASP A 77 -10.70 7.27 -7.34
CA ASP A 77 -9.59 8.23 -7.16
C ASP A 77 -9.51 8.78 -5.72
N ILE A 78 -9.71 7.88 -4.74
CA ILE A 78 -9.66 8.19 -3.32
C ILE A 78 -8.76 7.17 -2.62
N ILE A 79 -7.73 7.66 -1.95
CA ILE A 79 -6.84 6.84 -1.12
C ILE A 79 -7.29 6.98 0.33
N PRO A 80 -7.67 5.86 1.00
CA PRO A 80 -8.05 5.89 2.40
C PRO A 80 -6.83 6.19 3.30
N PRO A 81 -7.05 6.78 4.48
CA PRO A 81 -5.95 7.12 5.38
C PRO A 81 -5.44 5.91 6.18
N THR A 82 -4.25 6.08 6.75
CA THR A 82 -3.86 5.41 7.99
C THR A 82 -4.38 6.24 9.14
N ILE A 83 -5.42 5.78 9.85
CA ILE A 83 -5.97 6.51 11.01
C ILE A 83 -5.18 6.20 12.28
N ASN A 84 -5.42 7.00 13.35
CA ASN A 84 -4.70 6.92 14.63
C ASN A 84 -3.19 7.18 14.49
N TYR A 85 -2.80 7.95 13.49
CA TYR A 85 -1.42 8.35 13.28
C TYR A 85 -1.12 9.58 14.15
N GLU A 86 -0.53 9.35 15.34
CA GLU A 86 -0.26 10.41 16.33
C GLU A 86 1.17 10.90 16.31
N LYS A 87 2.12 9.98 16.13
CA LYS A 87 3.55 10.29 16.17
C LYS A 87 4.25 9.68 14.96
N PRO A 88 4.95 10.50 14.16
CA PRO A 88 5.80 9.98 13.10
C PRO A 88 6.96 9.19 13.67
N ASP A 89 7.28 8.06 13.03
CA ASP A 89 8.47 7.28 13.30
C ASP A 89 9.55 7.67 12.29
N PRO A 90 10.75 8.12 12.72
CA PRO A 90 11.80 8.51 11.80
C PRO A 90 12.34 7.38 10.92
N GLU A 91 12.14 6.11 11.30
CA GLU A 91 12.47 4.95 10.46
C GLU A 91 11.37 4.62 9.44
N CYS A 92 10.17 5.21 9.61
CA CYS A 92 9.03 5.09 8.72
C CYS A 92 8.66 6.47 8.15
N ASP A 93 9.49 7.01 7.27
CA ASP A 93 9.46 8.40 6.79
C ASP A 93 8.78 8.59 5.42
N LEU A 94 8.03 7.60 4.93
CA LEU A 94 7.25 7.71 3.70
C LEU A 94 5.90 8.38 3.93
N ASN A 95 5.15 8.65 2.85
CA ASN A 95 3.82 9.26 2.93
C ASN A 95 2.76 8.21 3.26
N TYR A 96 2.51 7.96 4.55
CA TYR A 96 1.51 7.00 5.03
C TYR A 96 0.06 7.49 4.98
N THR A 97 -0.23 8.58 4.28
CA THR A 97 -1.57 9.16 4.15
C THR A 97 -2.22 9.34 5.54
N PRO A 98 -1.64 10.14 6.45
CA PRO A 98 -2.04 10.16 7.85
C PRO A 98 -3.42 10.77 8.04
N ASN A 99 -4.28 10.08 8.78
CA ASN A 99 -5.57 10.48 9.33
C ASN A 99 -6.64 11.01 8.36
N THR A 100 -6.28 11.47 7.16
CA THR A 100 -7.24 12.05 6.19
C THR A 100 -7.10 11.41 4.83
N ALA A 101 -8.22 11.01 4.24
CA ALA A 101 -8.24 10.46 2.89
C ALA A 101 -7.78 11.50 1.85
N VAL A 102 -7.07 11.04 0.84
CA VAL A 102 -6.55 11.89 -0.23
C VAL A 102 -7.30 11.60 -1.54
N ARG A 103 -7.79 12.67 -2.18
CA ARG A 103 -8.30 12.61 -3.55
C ARG A 103 -7.16 12.89 -4.52
N ARG A 104 -6.81 11.90 -5.31
CA ARG A 104 -5.86 12.01 -6.43
C ARG A 104 -6.14 10.88 -7.41
N GLU A 105 -5.79 11.08 -8.66
CA GLU A 105 -5.86 10.02 -9.65
C GLU A 105 -5.01 8.80 -9.19
N VAL A 106 -5.62 7.63 -9.22
CA VAL A 106 -4.99 6.35 -8.89
C VAL A 106 -5.09 5.45 -10.13
N ARG A 107 -4.03 5.43 -10.93
CA ARG A 107 -3.97 4.59 -12.13
C ARG A 107 -3.49 3.20 -11.81
N PHE A 108 -2.54 3.10 -10.87
CA PHE A 108 -1.96 1.84 -10.43
C PHE A 108 -1.81 1.79 -8.91
N ALA A 109 -2.19 0.65 -8.35
CA ALA A 109 -2.07 0.39 -6.94
C ALA A 109 -1.53 -1.02 -6.66
N LEU A 110 -0.88 -1.16 -5.51
CA LEU A 110 -0.40 -2.43 -4.99
C LEU A 110 -1.08 -2.73 -3.65
N SER A 111 -1.32 -4.01 -3.37
CA SER A 111 -1.74 -4.51 -2.07
C SER A 111 -0.76 -5.57 -1.61
N ASN A 112 -0.11 -5.33 -0.45
CA ASN A 112 0.88 -6.23 0.13
C ASN A 112 0.27 -7.06 1.26
N SER A 113 0.61 -8.33 1.29
CA SER A 113 0.26 -9.24 2.38
C SER A 113 1.45 -10.10 2.75
N PHE A 114 1.84 -10.10 4.03
CA PHE A 114 2.93 -10.91 4.56
C PHE A 114 2.37 -11.90 5.57
N GLY A 115 2.68 -13.18 5.37
CA GLY A 115 2.20 -14.26 6.23
C GLY A 115 3.32 -14.90 7.04
N PHE A 116 2.95 -15.61 8.08
CA PHE A 116 3.87 -16.41 8.87
C PHE A 116 4.60 -17.44 7.99
N GLY A 117 5.86 -17.71 8.34
CA GLY A 117 6.70 -18.62 7.55
C GLY A 117 7.34 -17.96 6.31
N GLY A 118 7.28 -16.62 6.19
CA GLY A 118 7.95 -15.87 5.11
C GLY A 118 7.15 -15.84 3.80
N HIS A 119 5.85 -16.11 3.85
CA HIS A 119 4.97 -15.97 2.69
C HIS A 119 4.72 -14.50 2.39
N ASN A 120 5.12 -14.04 1.21
CA ASN A 120 4.91 -12.68 0.75
C ASN A 120 4.09 -12.70 -0.53
N ALA A 121 2.99 -11.94 -0.55
CA ALA A 121 2.15 -11.76 -1.72
C ALA A 121 1.93 -10.27 -1.99
N THR A 122 1.91 -9.89 -3.26
CA THR A 122 1.54 -8.56 -3.70
C THR A 122 0.59 -8.67 -4.88
N LEU A 123 -0.57 -8.05 -4.76
CA LEU A 123 -1.54 -7.90 -5.85
C LEU A 123 -1.34 -6.54 -6.49
N ALA A 124 -1.40 -6.50 -7.83
CA ALA A 124 -1.32 -5.27 -8.61
C ALA A 124 -2.67 -5.01 -9.28
N VAL A 125 -3.14 -3.77 -9.16
CA VAL A 125 -4.43 -3.31 -9.70
C VAL A 125 -4.17 -2.14 -10.64
N ARG A 126 -4.82 -2.15 -11.80
CA ARG A 126 -4.77 -1.07 -12.78
C ARG A 126 -6.17 -0.54 -13.05
N LYS A 127 -6.28 0.78 -13.18
CA LYS A 127 -7.50 1.42 -13.65
C LYS A 127 -7.87 0.90 -15.03
N PHE A 128 -9.10 0.47 -15.20
CA PHE A 128 -9.61 0.09 -16.51
C PHE A 128 -9.79 1.34 -17.37
N THR A 129 -9.20 1.33 -18.56
CA THR A 129 -9.39 2.35 -19.58
C THR A 129 -9.98 1.67 -20.81
N GLU A 130 -11.13 2.12 -21.28
CA GLU A 130 -11.64 1.69 -22.57
C GLU A 130 -10.65 2.07 -23.67
N MET A 131 -10.35 1.13 -24.55
CA MET A 131 -9.51 1.37 -25.74
C MET A 131 -10.34 1.99 -26.85
#